data_fc016facaf9bb951fef1deda64ccfcd0
#
_entry.id   fc016facaf9bb951fef1deda64ccfcd0
#
_cell.length_a   1.000
_cell.length_b   1.000
_cell.length_c   1.000
_cell.angle_alpha   90.00
_cell.angle_beta   90.00
_cell.angle_gamma   90.00
#
_symmetry.space_group_name_H-M   'P 1'
#
loop_
_entity.id
_entity.type
_entity.pdbx_description
1 polymer ?
#
loop_
_entity_poly.entity_id
_entity_poly.type
_entity_poly.pdbx_seq_one_letter_code
_entity_poly.pdbx_strand_id
1 'polypeptide(L)'
;SKTQESISNIFNGTIKNCEDLLPDLKVFISELPKDIDLKIKTTTNFISLLKEKSCTDSKEYEMLVDTLIKFDKTTATIIAKAELLIVKKRYNEAISSLNSAKAMTKDAVQLEDIDFQILEVQFHNLNNYQTAYRLALGISGSNKNKALQIAAKCVANSANSCGSSTFDRKCNYYYAAELAERAGDSGAASRYRSNAPNAEDKFNNNNELPI
;
A
#
# COMPACT_ATOMS: atom_id res chain seq x y z
N SER A 1 -23.47 21.29 17.78
CA SER A 1 -24.73 22.05 17.62
C SER A 1 -25.60 21.32 16.60
N LYS A 2 -26.93 21.43 16.73
CA LYS A 2 -27.91 20.82 15.80
C LYS A 2 -27.63 21.13 14.32
N THR A 3 -27.01 22.26 14.02
CA THR A 3 -26.63 22.67 12.68
C THR A 3 -25.53 21.80 12.08
N GLN A 4 -24.56 21.36 12.87
CA GLN A 4 -23.46 20.51 12.37
C GLN A 4 -23.89 19.05 12.16
N GLU A 5 -24.80 18.57 12.98
CA GLU A 5 -25.39 17.22 12.83
C GLU A 5 -26.32 17.16 11.60
N SER A 6 -27.08 18.22 11.37
CA SER A 6 -27.94 18.36 10.17
C SER A 6 -27.09 18.48 8.89
N ILE A 7 -25.99 19.21 8.90
CA ILE A 7 -25.06 19.30 7.76
C ILE A 7 -24.48 17.90 7.48
N SER A 8 -23.99 17.18 8.49
CA SER A 8 -23.46 15.84 8.31
C SER A 8 -24.50 14.84 7.75
N ASN A 9 -25.77 14.94 8.18
CA ASN A 9 -26.84 14.06 7.73
C ASN A 9 -27.32 14.39 6.31
N ILE A 10 -27.33 15.67 5.92
CA ILE A 10 -27.65 16.10 4.57
C ILE A 10 -26.52 15.68 3.61
N PHE A 11 -25.25 15.85 4.02
CA PHE A 11 -24.11 15.43 3.24
C PHE A 11 -24.12 13.90 2.98
N ASN A 12 -24.40 13.08 3.97
CA ASN A 12 -24.40 11.61 3.81
C ASN A 12 -25.52 11.06 2.93
N GLY A 13 -26.65 11.79 2.78
CA GLY A 13 -27.82 11.32 2.04
C GLY A 13 -27.89 11.77 0.58
N THR A 14 -27.31 12.91 0.23
CA THR A 14 -27.45 13.54 -1.09
C THR A 14 -26.18 13.43 -1.96
N ILE A 15 -25.01 13.26 -1.36
CA ILE A 15 -23.74 13.24 -2.08
C ILE A 15 -23.41 11.82 -2.55
N LYS A 16 -23.48 11.60 -3.85
CA LYS A 16 -23.22 10.28 -4.46
C LYS A 16 -21.79 10.12 -4.96
N ASN A 17 -21.12 11.17 -5.35
CA ASN A 17 -19.80 11.13 -5.98
C ASN A 17 -18.91 12.30 -5.53
N CYS A 18 -17.69 12.33 -6.04
CA CYS A 18 -16.69 13.33 -5.73
C CYS A 18 -17.09 14.74 -6.24
N GLU A 19 -17.68 14.81 -7.43
CA GLU A 19 -18.02 16.08 -8.08
C GLU A 19 -19.11 16.84 -7.30
N ASP A 20 -20.03 16.11 -6.68
CA ASP A 20 -21.09 16.69 -5.84
C ASP A 20 -20.54 17.25 -4.51
N LEU A 21 -19.47 16.64 -3.99
CA LEU A 21 -18.92 16.96 -2.67
C LEU A 21 -17.97 18.17 -2.69
N LEU A 22 -17.12 18.29 -3.71
CA LEU A 22 -16.02 19.24 -3.72
C LEU A 22 -16.42 20.71 -3.66
N PRO A 23 -17.50 21.19 -4.32
CA PRO A 23 -17.92 22.60 -4.26
C PRO A 23 -18.26 23.04 -2.83
N ASP A 24 -19.06 22.24 -2.12
CA ASP A 24 -19.49 22.56 -0.76
C ASP A 24 -18.34 22.45 0.23
N LEU A 25 -17.40 21.52 -0.03
CA LEU A 25 -16.22 21.34 0.80
C LEU A 25 -15.27 22.54 0.74
N LYS A 26 -15.16 23.23 -0.39
CA LYS A 26 -14.36 24.47 -0.51
C LYS A 26 -14.85 25.57 0.43
N VAL A 27 -16.16 25.75 0.49
CA VAL A 27 -16.79 26.71 1.40
C VAL A 27 -16.48 26.31 2.83
N PHE A 28 -16.66 25.04 3.15
CA PHE A 28 -16.43 24.52 4.50
C PHE A 28 -14.96 24.65 4.95
N ILE A 29 -13.99 24.37 4.09
CA ILE A 29 -12.55 24.53 4.41
C ILE A 29 -12.22 25.97 4.73
N SER A 30 -12.87 26.95 4.08
CA SER A 30 -12.68 28.38 4.36
C SER A 30 -13.25 28.80 5.73
N GLU A 31 -14.20 28.03 6.28
CA GLU A 31 -14.95 28.32 7.51
C GLU A 31 -14.66 27.30 8.63
N LEU A 32 -13.50 26.65 8.60
CA LEU A 32 -13.12 25.67 9.64
C LEU A 32 -13.26 26.26 11.07
N PRO A 33 -13.78 25.48 12.02
CA PRO A 33 -13.96 25.94 13.40
C PRO A 33 -12.70 26.55 13.99
N LYS A 34 -12.86 27.58 14.83
CA LYS A 34 -11.74 28.19 15.57
C LYS A 34 -11.27 27.28 16.72
N ASP A 35 -12.21 26.55 17.33
CA ASP A 35 -11.91 25.56 18.36
C ASP A 35 -11.10 24.41 17.77
N ILE A 36 -9.98 24.05 18.42
CA ILE A 36 -9.01 23.09 17.89
C ILE A 36 -9.59 21.67 17.86
N ASP A 37 -10.26 21.23 18.92
CA ASP A 37 -10.79 19.88 19.02
C ASP A 37 -11.91 19.66 18.00
N LEU A 38 -12.77 20.66 17.86
CA LEU A 38 -13.83 20.65 16.86
C LEU A 38 -13.26 20.67 15.43
N LYS A 39 -12.19 21.44 15.20
CA LYS A 39 -11.47 21.49 13.92
C LYS A 39 -10.88 20.12 13.57
N ILE A 40 -10.17 19.47 14.50
CA ILE A 40 -9.60 18.14 14.32
C ILE A 40 -10.70 17.15 13.97
N LYS A 41 -11.75 17.07 14.81
CA LYS A 41 -12.89 16.16 14.61
C LYS A 41 -13.53 16.34 13.23
N THR A 42 -13.80 17.57 12.86
CA THR A 42 -14.49 17.89 11.62
C THR A 42 -13.61 17.58 10.40
N THR A 43 -12.33 17.95 10.45
CA THR A 43 -11.36 17.65 9.39
C THR A 43 -11.20 16.15 9.20
N THR A 44 -11.11 15.37 10.30
CA THR A 44 -11.05 13.90 10.25
C THR A 44 -12.28 13.29 9.59
N ASN A 45 -13.48 13.79 9.93
CA ASN A 45 -14.72 13.30 9.32
C ASN A 45 -14.75 13.56 7.80
N PHE A 46 -14.30 14.73 7.34
CA PHE A 46 -14.24 15.02 5.90
C PHE A 46 -13.18 14.21 5.17
N ILE A 47 -12.02 13.97 5.78
CA ILE A 47 -11.01 13.07 5.23
C ILE A 47 -11.60 11.67 5.05
N SER A 48 -12.33 11.16 6.04
CA SER A 48 -12.99 9.85 5.95
C SER A 48 -14.05 9.81 4.85
N LEU A 49 -14.87 10.86 4.73
CA LEU A 49 -15.87 10.97 3.67
C LEU A 49 -15.23 11.01 2.28
N LEU A 50 -14.15 11.78 2.10
CA LEU A 50 -13.42 11.85 0.83
C LEU A 50 -12.79 10.50 0.46
N LYS A 51 -12.28 9.75 1.43
CA LYS A 51 -11.81 8.37 1.22
C LYS A 51 -12.94 7.46 0.77
N GLU A 52 -14.08 7.49 1.46
CA GLU A 52 -15.27 6.68 1.12
C GLU A 52 -15.75 6.95 -0.32
N LYS A 53 -15.73 8.21 -0.74
CA LYS A 53 -16.15 8.62 -2.10
C LYS A 53 -15.03 8.55 -3.14
N SER A 54 -13.87 8.00 -2.80
CA SER A 54 -12.68 7.89 -3.68
C SER A 54 -12.17 9.24 -4.21
N CYS A 55 -12.27 10.31 -3.42
CA CYS A 55 -11.84 11.68 -3.74
C CYS A 55 -10.43 12.01 -3.23
N THR A 56 -9.57 11.03 -3.05
CA THR A 56 -8.25 11.19 -2.40
C THR A 56 -7.21 11.90 -3.25
N ASP A 57 -7.46 12.07 -4.54
CA ASP A 57 -6.62 12.83 -5.48
C ASP A 57 -6.96 14.33 -5.53
N SER A 58 -8.05 14.75 -4.88
CA SER A 58 -8.52 16.13 -4.88
C SER A 58 -7.60 17.08 -4.10
N LYS A 59 -7.61 18.36 -4.51
CA LYS A 59 -6.87 19.40 -3.80
C LYS A 59 -7.43 19.65 -2.41
N GLU A 60 -8.72 19.49 -2.23
CA GLU A 60 -9.43 19.62 -0.97
C GLU A 60 -8.98 18.53 0.03
N TYR A 61 -8.81 17.30 -0.43
CA TYR A 61 -8.25 16.23 0.40
C TYR A 61 -6.84 16.59 0.91
N GLU A 62 -5.97 17.07 0.02
CA GLU A 62 -4.62 17.52 0.39
C GLU A 62 -4.66 18.63 1.45
N MET A 63 -5.51 19.66 1.24
CA MET A 63 -5.64 20.77 2.18
C MET A 63 -6.13 20.31 3.56
N LEU A 64 -7.05 19.36 3.62
CA LEU A 64 -7.54 18.79 4.88
C LEU A 64 -6.47 17.96 5.59
N VAL A 65 -5.76 17.11 4.86
CA VAL A 65 -4.65 16.31 5.42
C VAL A 65 -3.56 17.23 5.98
N ASP A 66 -3.13 18.24 5.23
CA ASP A 66 -2.12 19.20 5.68
C ASP A 66 -2.60 20.03 6.87
N THR A 67 -3.90 20.38 6.91
CA THR A 67 -4.51 21.06 8.04
C THR A 67 -4.51 20.16 9.27
N LEU A 68 -4.92 18.91 9.14
CA LEU A 68 -4.99 17.97 10.26
C LEU A 68 -3.61 17.74 10.87
N ILE A 69 -2.56 17.55 10.07
CA ILE A 69 -1.18 17.34 10.55
C ILE A 69 -0.66 18.51 11.38
N LYS A 70 -1.11 19.75 11.11
CA LYS A 70 -0.69 20.93 11.89
C LYS A 70 -1.26 20.93 13.30
N PHE A 71 -2.43 20.34 13.51
CA PHE A 71 -3.15 20.37 14.78
C PHE A 71 -3.15 19.04 15.52
N ASP A 72 -3.04 17.93 14.78
CA ASP A 72 -3.08 16.57 15.32
C ASP A 72 -2.06 15.67 14.59
N LYS A 73 -0.82 15.72 15.07
CA LYS A 73 0.27 14.89 14.51
C LYS A 73 0.26 13.51 15.16
N THR A 74 -0.66 12.65 14.73
CA THR A 74 -0.76 11.24 15.14
C THR A 74 -0.23 10.29 14.07
N THR A 75 -0.03 9.03 14.43
CA THR A 75 0.33 7.97 13.48
C THR A 75 -0.68 7.91 12.32
N ALA A 76 -1.98 8.00 12.62
CA ALA A 76 -3.04 7.96 11.63
C ALA A 76 -2.98 9.13 10.63
N THR A 77 -2.70 10.35 11.11
CA THR A 77 -2.59 11.52 10.23
C THR A 77 -1.36 11.47 9.33
N ILE A 78 -0.24 10.91 9.82
CA ILE A 78 0.96 10.72 9.01
C ILE A 78 0.76 9.60 7.96
N ILE A 79 0.02 8.53 8.29
CA ILE A 79 -0.37 7.51 7.30
C ILE A 79 -1.27 8.13 6.22
N ALA A 80 -2.27 8.95 6.58
CA ALA A 80 -3.10 9.65 5.61
C ALA A 80 -2.28 10.53 4.65
N LYS A 81 -1.22 11.18 5.16
CA LYS A 81 -0.27 11.91 4.31
C LYS A 81 0.47 10.99 3.34
N ALA A 82 0.92 9.83 3.81
CA ALA A 82 1.62 8.87 2.95
C ALA A 82 0.70 8.36 1.83
N GLU A 83 -0.56 8.05 2.12
CA GLU A 83 -1.56 7.66 1.13
C GLU A 83 -1.77 8.76 0.07
N LEU A 84 -1.89 10.02 0.49
CA LEU A 84 -1.97 11.17 -0.42
C LEU A 84 -0.72 11.25 -1.32
N LEU A 85 0.47 11.07 -0.76
CA LEU A 85 1.72 11.10 -1.51
C LEU A 85 1.81 9.94 -2.53
N ILE A 86 1.26 8.76 -2.21
CA ILE A 86 1.15 7.63 -3.14
C ILE A 86 0.25 8.00 -4.32
N VAL A 87 -0.93 8.56 -4.07
CA VAL A 87 -1.85 9.04 -5.11
C VAL A 87 -1.17 10.08 -6.01
N LYS A 88 -0.37 10.96 -5.43
CA LYS A 88 0.43 11.97 -6.15
C LYS A 88 1.71 11.42 -6.78
N LYS A 89 1.94 10.12 -6.75
CA LYS A 89 3.13 9.43 -7.27
C LYS A 89 4.46 9.91 -6.66
N ARG A 90 4.41 10.48 -5.45
CA ARG A 90 5.58 10.93 -4.68
C ARG A 90 6.04 9.81 -3.74
N TYR A 91 6.40 8.67 -4.30
CA TYR A 91 6.57 7.40 -3.60
C TYR A 91 7.67 7.41 -2.53
N ASN A 92 8.82 8.05 -2.79
CA ASN A 92 9.89 8.12 -1.81
C ASN A 92 9.50 8.96 -0.58
N GLU A 93 8.72 10.01 -0.78
CA GLU A 93 8.20 10.83 0.31
C GLU A 93 7.09 10.10 1.08
N ALA A 94 6.29 9.28 0.40
CA ALA A 94 5.32 8.41 1.04
C ALA A 94 6.01 7.40 1.96
N ILE A 95 7.06 6.74 1.50
CA ILE A 95 7.86 5.81 2.32
C ILE A 95 8.48 6.53 3.52
N SER A 96 8.99 7.75 3.33
CA SER A 96 9.53 8.56 4.44
C SER A 96 8.45 8.88 5.48
N SER A 97 7.23 9.21 5.03
CA SER A 97 6.09 9.44 5.92
C SER A 97 5.67 8.17 6.65
N LEU A 98 5.61 7.01 5.98
CA LEU A 98 5.32 5.71 6.58
C LEU A 98 6.37 5.34 7.65
N ASN A 99 7.66 5.56 7.38
CA ASN A 99 8.71 5.34 8.36
C ASN A 99 8.59 6.28 9.57
N SER A 100 8.14 7.52 9.35
CA SER A 100 7.84 8.46 10.45
C SER A 100 6.66 7.97 11.29
N ALA A 101 5.60 7.47 10.66
CA ALA A 101 4.46 6.86 11.36
C ALA A 101 4.88 5.63 12.17
N LYS A 102 5.74 4.78 11.58
CA LYS A 102 6.31 3.60 12.24
C LYS A 102 7.07 3.96 13.53
N ALA A 103 7.82 5.05 13.52
CA ALA A 103 8.55 5.52 14.69
C ALA A 103 7.64 6.07 15.81
N MET A 104 6.38 6.38 15.52
CA MET A 104 5.41 6.95 16.47
C MET A 104 4.54 5.90 17.17
N THR A 105 4.53 4.66 16.70
CA THR A 105 3.72 3.58 17.28
C THR A 105 4.59 2.47 17.85
N LYS A 106 4.04 1.76 18.86
CA LYS A 106 4.58 0.50 19.40
C LYS A 106 3.59 -0.66 19.22
N ASP A 107 2.43 -0.38 18.62
CA ASP A 107 1.42 -1.37 18.35
C ASP A 107 1.90 -2.30 17.23
N ALA A 108 2.01 -3.61 17.53
CA ALA A 108 2.56 -4.59 16.61
C ALA A 108 1.74 -4.77 15.34
N VAL A 109 0.41 -4.67 15.45
CA VAL A 109 -0.50 -4.77 14.29
C VAL A 109 -0.32 -3.56 13.39
N GLN A 110 -0.29 -2.36 13.98
CA GLN A 110 -0.10 -1.12 13.23
C GLN A 110 1.29 -1.08 12.58
N LEU A 111 2.35 -1.56 13.26
CA LEU A 111 3.69 -1.68 12.68
C LEU A 111 3.69 -2.58 11.46
N GLU A 112 3.03 -3.75 11.54
CA GLU A 112 2.92 -4.68 10.43
C GLU A 112 2.16 -4.09 9.24
N ASP A 113 1.04 -3.40 9.50
CA ASP A 113 0.26 -2.74 8.44
C ASP A 113 1.06 -1.66 7.73
N ILE A 114 1.87 -0.89 8.47
CA ILE A 114 2.76 0.11 7.88
C ILE A 114 3.85 -0.56 7.03
N ASP A 115 4.48 -1.63 7.54
CA ASP A 115 5.49 -2.38 6.79
C ASP A 115 4.90 -3.00 5.51
N PHE A 116 3.66 -3.46 5.56
CA PHE A 116 2.96 -3.97 4.39
C PHE A 116 2.67 -2.86 3.37
N GLN A 117 2.28 -1.66 3.79
CA GLN A 117 2.11 -0.51 2.89
C GLN A 117 3.44 -0.12 2.22
N ILE A 118 4.55 -0.12 2.97
CA ILE A 118 5.89 0.14 2.40
C ILE A 118 6.24 -0.93 1.36
N LEU A 119 5.97 -2.20 1.65
CA LEU A 119 6.16 -3.31 0.72
C LEU A 119 5.37 -3.09 -0.58
N GLU A 120 4.09 -2.72 -0.48
CA GLU A 120 3.24 -2.47 -1.66
C GLU A 120 3.80 -1.33 -2.52
N VAL A 121 4.24 -0.23 -1.91
CA VAL A 121 4.85 0.90 -2.64
C VAL A 121 6.15 0.47 -3.33
N GLN A 122 7.02 -0.29 -2.65
CA GLN A 122 8.27 -0.79 -3.23
C GLN A 122 8.01 -1.71 -4.43
N PHE A 123 7.01 -2.59 -4.32
CA PHE A 123 6.70 -3.56 -5.36
C PHE A 123 5.94 -2.95 -6.53
N HIS A 124 4.79 -2.30 -6.25
CA HIS A 124 3.85 -1.87 -7.30
C HIS A 124 4.24 -0.55 -7.97
N ASN A 125 4.87 0.35 -7.23
CA ASN A 125 5.12 1.70 -7.70
C ASN A 125 6.58 1.96 -8.08
N LEU A 126 7.52 1.40 -7.34
CA LEU A 126 8.95 1.60 -7.57
C LEU A 126 9.60 0.43 -8.34
N ASN A 127 8.93 -0.70 -8.48
CA ASN A 127 9.47 -1.94 -9.06
C ASN A 127 10.80 -2.36 -8.41
N ASN A 128 10.99 -2.00 -7.14
CA ASN A 128 12.19 -2.35 -6.38
C ASN A 128 12.05 -3.76 -5.79
N TYR A 129 12.12 -4.76 -6.67
CA TYR A 129 11.84 -6.15 -6.33
C TYR A 129 12.77 -6.70 -5.25
N GLN A 130 14.03 -6.28 -5.22
CA GLN A 130 14.98 -6.72 -4.20
C GLN A 130 14.58 -6.24 -2.79
N THR A 131 14.22 -4.97 -2.65
CA THR A 131 13.77 -4.42 -1.37
C THR A 131 12.41 -4.98 -0.98
N ALA A 132 11.47 -5.05 -1.94
CA ALA A 132 10.15 -5.62 -1.72
C ALA A 132 10.22 -7.08 -1.25
N TYR A 133 11.06 -7.91 -1.87
CA TYR A 133 11.29 -9.29 -1.46
C TYR A 133 11.75 -9.41 0.00
N ARG A 134 12.76 -8.61 0.39
CA ARG A 134 13.26 -8.63 1.78
C ARG A 134 12.19 -8.20 2.80
N LEU A 135 11.44 -7.15 2.49
CA LEU A 135 10.32 -6.71 3.33
C LEU A 135 9.25 -7.79 3.45
N ALA A 136 8.87 -8.40 2.33
CA ALA A 136 7.83 -9.43 2.30
C ALA A 136 8.15 -10.63 3.19
N LEU A 137 9.41 -11.07 3.24
CA LEU A 137 9.83 -12.17 4.11
C LEU A 137 9.81 -11.81 5.60
N GLY A 138 9.86 -10.53 5.95
CA GLY A 138 9.80 -10.04 7.33
C GLY A 138 8.38 -9.93 7.90
N ILE A 139 7.34 -9.95 7.05
CA ILE A 139 5.94 -9.80 7.47
C ILE A 139 5.41 -11.15 7.96
N SER A 140 4.82 -11.18 9.17
CA SER A 140 4.46 -12.41 9.88
C SER A 140 2.97 -12.57 10.20
N GLY A 141 2.24 -11.53 10.49
CA GLY A 141 0.86 -11.56 10.99
C GLY A 141 -0.21 -11.77 9.92
N SER A 142 -1.24 -10.94 9.94
CA SER A 142 -2.41 -11.06 9.06
C SER A 142 -2.08 -10.88 7.58
N ASN A 143 -1.05 -10.10 7.26
CA ASN A 143 -0.60 -9.81 5.91
C ASN A 143 0.41 -10.83 5.35
N LYS A 144 0.82 -11.85 6.15
CA LYS A 144 1.85 -12.83 5.76
C LYS A 144 1.61 -13.48 4.39
N ASN A 145 0.42 -13.99 4.16
CA ASN A 145 0.12 -14.68 2.90
C ASN A 145 0.17 -13.73 1.70
N LYS A 146 -0.35 -12.51 1.83
CA LYS A 146 -0.25 -11.48 0.80
C LYS A 146 1.21 -11.08 0.54
N ALA A 147 1.99 -10.93 1.60
CA ALA A 147 3.41 -10.62 1.50
C ALA A 147 4.20 -11.73 0.78
N LEU A 148 3.93 -13.00 1.09
CA LEU A 148 4.54 -14.14 0.39
C LEU A 148 4.15 -14.20 -1.09
N GLN A 149 2.91 -13.83 -1.46
CA GLN A 149 2.51 -13.69 -2.86
C GLN A 149 3.32 -12.60 -3.58
N ILE A 150 3.57 -11.48 -2.91
CA ILE A 150 4.42 -10.40 -3.44
C ILE A 150 5.87 -10.90 -3.55
N ALA A 151 6.39 -11.63 -2.56
CA ALA A 151 7.74 -12.23 -2.61
C ALA A 151 7.89 -13.16 -3.83
N ALA A 152 6.91 -14.03 -4.07
CA ALA A 152 6.89 -14.89 -5.25
C ALA A 152 6.93 -14.10 -6.57
N LYS A 153 6.13 -13.03 -6.65
CA LYS A 153 6.14 -12.12 -7.82
C LYS A 153 7.49 -11.40 -7.97
N CYS A 154 8.12 -10.99 -6.88
CA CYS A 154 9.45 -10.36 -6.93
C CYS A 154 10.48 -11.32 -7.54
N VAL A 155 10.52 -12.57 -7.11
CA VAL A 155 11.42 -13.60 -7.66
C VAL A 155 11.13 -13.82 -9.14
N ALA A 156 9.86 -14.01 -9.51
CA ALA A 156 9.47 -14.24 -10.90
C ALA A 156 9.82 -13.05 -11.81
N ASN A 157 9.57 -11.81 -11.37
CA ASN A 157 9.88 -10.61 -12.13
C ASN A 157 11.39 -10.36 -12.28
N SER A 158 12.20 -10.85 -11.32
CA SER A 158 13.65 -10.75 -11.35
C SER A 158 14.33 -11.93 -12.06
N ALA A 159 13.60 -12.99 -12.43
CA ALA A 159 14.16 -14.23 -12.96
C ALA A 159 15.10 -13.99 -14.17
N ASN A 160 14.70 -13.12 -15.10
CA ASN A 160 15.50 -12.83 -16.29
C ASN A 160 16.83 -12.09 -16.01
N SER A 161 16.95 -11.45 -14.86
CA SER A 161 18.18 -10.73 -14.43
C SER A 161 18.98 -11.51 -13.38
N CYS A 162 18.51 -12.68 -12.97
CA CYS A 162 19.10 -13.49 -11.90
C CYS A 162 19.54 -14.85 -12.48
N GLY A 163 20.86 -15.02 -12.65
CA GLY A 163 21.45 -16.23 -13.21
C GLY A 163 22.29 -15.97 -14.46
N SER A 164 23.33 -16.80 -14.65
CA SER A 164 24.32 -16.66 -15.71
C SER A 164 23.85 -17.28 -17.03
N SER A 165 23.02 -18.33 -16.96
CA SER A 165 22.48 -19.05 -18.10
C SER A 165 20.95 -18.94 -18.19
N THR A 166 20.37 -19.34 -19.32
CA THR A 166 18.91 -19.45 -19.46
C THR A 166 18.33 -20.49 -18.49
N PHE A 167 19.07 -21.54 -18.22
CA PHE A 167 18.69 -22.56 -17.26
C PHE A 167 18.63 -21.99 -15.84
N ASP A 168 19.68 -21.29 -15.38
CA ASP A 168 19.70 -20.64 -14.06
C ASP A 168 18.52 -19.68 -13.87
N ARG A 169 18.23 -18.88 -14.91
CA ARG A 169 17.11 -17.95 -14.88
C ARG A 169 15.77 -18.67 -14.72
N LYS A 170 15.57 -19.78 -15.44
CA LYS A 170 14.37 -20.61 -15.30
C LYS A 170 14.27 -21.25 -13.91
N CYS A 171 15.38 -21.59 -13.25
CA CYS A 171 15.39 -22.21 -11.92
C CYS A 171 14.78 -21.29 -10.85
N ASN A 172 14.84 -19.96 -11.00
CA ASN A 172 14.17 -19.04 -10.10
C ASN A 172 12.65 -19.26 -10.00
N TYR A 173 12.02 -19.80 -11.05
CA TYR A 173 10.60 -20.09 -11.02
C TYR A 173 10.21 -21.24 -10.09
N TYR A 174 11.13 -22.18 -9.78
CA TYR A 174 10.89 -23.16 -8.70
C TYR A 174 10.71 -22.49 -7.36
N TYR A 175 11.58 -21.54 -7.05
CA TYR A 175 11.51 -20.81 -5.79
C TYR A 175 10.29 -19.87 -5.73
N ALA A 176 9.96 -19.22 -6.83
CA ALA A 176 8.71 -18.45 -6.93
C ALA A 176 7.47 -19.33 -6.68
N ALA A 177 7.47 -20.56 -7.22
CA ALA A 177 6.38 -21.51 -7.00
C ALA A 177 6.29 -21.97 -5.55
N GLU A 178 7.42 -22.24 -4.89
CA GLU A 178 7.45 -22.59 -3.46
C GLU A 178 6.86 -21.46 -2.59
N LEU A 179 7.26 -20.21 -2.85
CA LEU A 179 6.72 -19.05 -2.13
C LEU A 179 5.21 -18.90 -2.33
N ALA A 180 4.73 -19.12 -3.55
CA ALA A 180 3.31 -19.07 -3.87
C ALA A 180 2.53 -20.19 -3.15
N GLU A 181 3.08 -21.39 -3.03
CA GLU A 181 2.47 -22.49 -2.25
C GLU A 181 2.39 -22.14 -0.77
N ARG A 182 3.48 -21.63 -0.21
CA ARG A 182 3.51 -21.18 1.20
C ARG A 182 2.51 -20.07 1.47
N ALA A 183 2.17 -19.26 0.45
CA ALA A 183 1.13 -18.25 0.49
C ALA A 183 -0.29 -18.81 0.32
N GLY A 184 -0.44 -20.10 0.01
CA GLY A 184 -1.73 -20.73 -0.31
C GLY A 184 -2.23 -20.45 -1.74
N ASP A 185 -1.39 -19.90 -2.63
CA ASP A 185 -1.74 -19.59 -4.01
C ASP A 185 -1.26 -20.70 -4.96
N SER A 186 -2.00 -21.81 -4.98
CA SER A 186 -1.70 -22.98 -5.84
C SER A 186 -1.78 -22.64 -7.35
N GLY A 187 -2.64 -21.69 -7.72
CA GLY A 187 -2.75 -21.22 -9.10
C GLY A 187 -1.50 -20.49 -9.57
N ALA A 188 -0.96 -19.59 -8.78
CA ALA A 188 0.32 -18.93 -9.07
C ALA A 188 1.48 -19.94 -9.06
N ALA A 189 1.51 -20.85 -8.08
CA ALA A 189 2.53 -21.90 -8.01
C ALA A 189 2.58 -22.75 -9.27
N SER A 190 1.43 -23.19 -9.78
CA SER A 190 1.33 -23.94 -11.03
C SER A 190 1.87 -23.14 -12.23
N ARG A 191 1.48 -21.86 -12.35
CA ARG A 191 1.99 -20.98 -13.41
C ARG A 191 3.51 -20.79 -13.34
N TYR A 192 4.06 -20.62 -12.15
CA TYR A 192 5.51 -20.52 -12.02
C TYR A 192 6.23 -21.81 -12.37
N ARG A 193 5.70 -22.99 -11.95
CA ARG A 193 6.28 -24.28 -12.34
C ARG A 193 6.28 -24.51 -13.85
N SER A 194 5.28 -24.03 -14.58
CA SER A 194 5.27 -24.14 -16.05
C SER A 194 6.35 -23.32 -16.74
N ASN A 195 6.92 -22.30 -16.05
CA ASN A 195 8.05 -21.51 -16.54
C ASN A 195 9.42 -22.04 -16.03
N ALA A 196 9.42 -22.99 -15.10
CA ALA A 196 10.64 -23.62 -14.59
C ALA A 196 11.25 -24.58 -15.62
N PRO A 197 12.51 -25.04 -15.43
CA PRO A 197 13.15 -25.97 -16.34
C PRO A 197 12.32 -27.26 -16.54
N ASN A 198 12.07 -27.61 -17.77
CA ASN A 198 11.44 -28.87 -18.16
C ASN A 198 12.45 -30.04 -18.16
N ALA A 199 12.01 -31.24 -18.57
CA ALA A 199 12.87 -32.42 -18.59
C ALA A 199 14.04 -32.28 -19.59
N GLU A 200 13.84 -31.64 -20.72
CA GLU A 200 14.87 -31.35 -21.70
C GLU A 200 15.90 -30.34 -21.21
N ASP A 201 15.42 -29.23 -20.59
CA ASP A 201 16.30 -28.25 -19.98
C ASP A 201 17.23 -28.89 -18.92
N LYS A 202 16.67 -29.81 -18.09
CA LYS A 202 17.43 -30.53 -17.06
C LYS A 202 18.45 -31.49 -17.67
N PHE A 203 18.04 -32.27 -18.67
CA PHE A 203 18.93 -33.22 -19.34
C PHE A 203 20.14 -32.50 -19.94
N ASN A 204 19.90 -31.38 -20.64
CA ASN A 204 20.96 -30.60 -21.27
C ASN A 204 21.91 -29.88 -20.26
N ASN A 205 21.52 -29.81 -19.01
CA ASN A 205 22.33 -29.27 -17.91
C ASN A 205 22.71 -30.36 -16.89
N ASN A 206 22.94 -31.60 -17.32
CA ASN A 206 23.39 -32.73 -16.49
C ASN A 206 22.45 -33.06 -15.30
N ASN A 207 21.17 -32.68 -15.39
CA ASN A 207 20.18 -32.78 -14.30
C ASN A 207 20.57 -32.04 -13.00
N GLU A 208 21.53 -31.16 -13.06
CA GLU A 208 21.95 -30.33 -11.90
C GLU A 208 21.08 -29.09 -11.81
N LEU A 209 20.55 -28.83 -10.62
CA LEU A 209 19.91 -27.55 -10.31
C LEU A 209 20.95 -26.64 -9.67
N PRO A 210 21.04 -25.36 -10.05
CA PRO A 210 21.95 -24.43 -9.38
C PRO A 210 21.53 -24.28 -7.91
N ILE A 211 22.52 -24.24 -7.03
CA ILE A 211 22.38 -24.11 -5.58
C ILE A 211 22.07 -22.64 -5.23
#